data_9a109ce73351e57f1a73f9160ab0d10a
#
_entry.id   9a109ce73351e57f1a73f9160ab0d10a
#
_cell.length_a   1.000
_cell.length_b   1.000
_cell.length_c   1.000
_cell.angle_alpha   90.00
_cell.angle_beta   90.00
_cell.angle_gamma   90.00
#
_symmetry.space_group_name_H-M   'P 1'
#
loop_
_entity.id
_entity.type
_entity.pdbx_description
1 polymer ?
#
loop_
_entity_poly.entity_id
_entity_poly.type
_entity_poly.pdbx_seq_one_letter_code
_entity_poly.pdbx_strand_id
1 'polypeptide(L)'
;MAELNNKSKKGLIIGIVALVAVIAVLAVVFFVFREKPTKGAKAITIEVVDDQGTKTTYNLNTDAEYLKQAMEEADGLTFSGSESDYGLYLETVNGLTADYNADGAYWSIYVNGAYGNYGVDSQPVSDGDTYTLQYEKYTE
;
A
#
# COMPACT_ATOMS: atom_id res chain seq x y z
N MET A 1 0.83 7.56 61.16
CA MET A 1 -0.08 7.86 60.03
C MET A 1 0.58 8.63 58.92
N ALA A 2 1.27 9.72 59.22
CA ALA A 2 1.96 10.50 58.19
C ALA A 2 3.09 9.72 57.46
N GLU A 3 3.80 8.84 58.17
CA GLU A 3 4.81 7.99 57.56
C GLU A 3 4.27 6.92 56.60
N LEU A 4 3.10 6.38 56.87
CA LEU A 4 2.44 5.41 56.01
C LEU A 4 1.96 6.09 54.71
N ASN A 5 1.44 7.32 54.79
CA ASN A 5 1.04 8.07 53.62
C ASN A 5 2.23 8.46 52.76
N ASN A 6 3.38 8.79 53.34
CA ASN A 6 4.60 9.10 52.60
C ASN A 6 5.17 7.87 51.91
N LYS A 7 5.12 6.70 52.52
CA LYS A 7 5.54 5.45 51.89
C LYS A 7 4.62 5.07 50.73
N SER A 8 3.31 5.24 50.90
CA SER A 8 2.31 5.00 49.86
C SER A 8 2.50 5.94 48.66
N LYS A 9 2.75 7.22 48.93
CA LYS A 9 3.02 8.21 47.87
C LYS A 9 4.32 7.91 47.13
N LYS A 10 5.40 7.52 47.82
CA LYS A 10 6.66 7.14 47.18
C LYS A 10 6.49 5.91 46.30
N GLY A 11 5.78 4.88 46.76
CA GLY A 11 5.50 3.71 45.97
C GLY A 11 4.66 4.01 44.74
N LEU A 12 3.67 4.90 44.87
CA LEU A 12 2.85 5.35 43.75
C LEU A 12 3.68 6.13 42.73
N ILE A 13 4.52 7.05 43.17
CA ILE A 13 5.38 7.85 42.29
C ILE A 13 6.39 6.96 41.56
N ILE A 14 7.01 6.00 42.24
CA ILE A 14 7.93 5.03 41.64
C ILE A 14 7.20 4.18 40.60
N GLY A 15 5.98 3.74 40.88
CA GLY A 15 5.17 2.98 39.94
C GLY A 15 4.83 3.80 38.69
N ILE A 16 4.47 5.06 38.84
CA ILE A 16 4.17 5.94 37.70
C ILE A 16 5.42 6.21 36.87
N VAL A 17 6.55 6.49 37.51
CA VAL A 17 7.81 6.74 36.82
C VAL A 17 8.26 5.48 36.04
N ALA A 18 8.12 4.30 36.65
CA ALA A 18 8.43 3.04 35.98
C ALA A 18 7.52 2.81 34.77
N LEU A 19 6.23 3.10 34.88
CA LEU A 19 5.27 2.99 33.77
C LEU A 19 5.62 3.95 32.62
N VAL A 20 5.92 5.19 32.95
CA VAL A 20 6.32 6.20 31.93
C VAL A 20 7.62 5.77 31.26
N ALA A 21 8.58 5.24 32.00
CA ALA A 21 9.85 4.76 31.43
C ALA A 21 9.61 3.57 30.48
N VAL A 22 8.71 2.63 30.81
CA VAL A 22 8.36 1.50 29.94
C VAL A 22 7.70 2.01 28.66
N ILE A 23 6.77 2.95 28.76
CA ILE A 23 6.11 3.55 27.58
C ILE A 23 7.13 4.26 26.71
N ALA A 24 8.06 5.02 27.30
CA ALA A 24 9.12 5.70 26.57
C ALA A 24 10.04 4.72 25.82
N VAL A 25 10.41 3.62 26.47
CA VAL A 25 11.25 2.56 25.86
C VAL A 25 10.48 1.90 24.71
N LEU A 26 9.21 1.58 24.90
CA LEU A 26 8.37 1.00 23.82
C LEU A 26 8.23 1.97 22.65
N ALA A 27 8.08 3.26 22.90
CA ALA A 27 8.02 4.27 21.85
C ALA A 27 9.35 4.36 21.09
N VAL A 28 10.48 4.34 21.78
CA VAL A 28 11.81 4.36 21.14
C VAL A 28 12.01 3.07 20.34
N VAL A 29 11.69 1.91 20.88
CA VAL A 29 11.75 0.63 20.18
C VAL A 29 10.87 0.67 18.94
N PHE A 30 9.65 1.16 19.07
CA PHE A 30 8.74 1.30 17.94
C PHE A 30 9.31 2.23 16.86
N PHE A 31 9.92 3.36 17.24
CA PHE A 31 10.55 4.29 16.30
C PHE A 31 11.83 3.74 15.66
N VAL A 32 12.65 3.01 16.43
CA VAL A 32 13.93 2.47 15.94
C VAL A 32 13.73 1.23 15.09
N PHE A 33 12.81 0.34 15.48
CA PHE A 33 12.49 -0.89 14.76
C PHE A 33 11.34 -0.73 13.76
N ARG A 34 10.65 0.41 13.78
CA ARG A 34 9.81 0.78 12.66
C ARG A 34 10.73 0.86 11.46
N GLU A 35 10.55 -0.06 10.52
CA GLU A 35 11.31 -0.01 9.28
C GLU A 35 11.21 1.40 8.70
N LYS A 36 12.31 2.11 8.74
CA LYS A 36 12.42 3.31 7.93
C LYS A 36 12.60 2.81 6.51
N PRO A 37 11.57 2.87 5.66
CA PRO A 37 11.79 2.48 4.28
C PRO A 37 12.87 3.41 3.75
N THR A 38 13.91 2.84 3.22
CA THR A 38 14.95 3.58 2.52
C THR A 38 14.35 4.30 1.29
N LYS A 39 13.14 3.90 0.88
CA LYS A 39 12.36 4.51 -0.18
C LYS A 39 10.89 4.36 0.17
N GLY A 40 10.27 5.45 0.67
CA GLY A 40 8.84 5.54 0.83
C GLY A 40 8.28 5.08 2.16
N ALA A 41 7.23 5.77 2.61
CA ALA A 41 6.59 5.55 3.91
C ALA A 41 5.42 4.57 3.85
N LYS A 42 4.92 4.25 2.65
CA LYS A 42 3.78 3.37 2.44
C LYS A 42 4.25 2.01 1.97
N ALA A 43 3.87 0.95 2.69
CA ALA A 43 4.10 -0.42 2.26
C ALA A 43 2.85 -0.90 1.52
N ILE A 44 2.98 -1.19 0.24
CA ILE A 44 1.87 -1.62 -0.60
C ILE A 44 2.22 -2.89 -1.37
N THR A 45 1.19 -3.53 -1.89
CA THR A 45 1.31 -4.68 -2.78
C THR A 45 0.61 -4.35 -4.09
N ILE A 46 1.28 -4.62 -5.21
CA ILE A 46 0.66 -4.57 -6.54
C ILE A 46 0.63 -5.99 -7.07
N GLU A 47 -0.54 -6.44 -7.51
CA GLU A 47 -0.73 -7.74 -8.12
C GLU A 47 -1.13 -7.56 -9.57
N VAL A 48 -0.54 -8.36 -10.46
CA VAL A 48 -0.90 -8.38 -11.88
C VAL A 48 -1.44 -9.77 -12.20
N VAL A 49 -2.68 -9.83 -12.65
CA VAL A 49 -3.32 -11.09 -13.06
C VAL A 49 -3.48 -11.06 -14.57
N ASP A 50 -2.85 -12.01 -15.24
CA ASP A 50 -2.82 -12.09 -16.69
C ASP A 50 -4.07 -12.80 -17.26
N ASP A 51 -4.08 -13.03 -18.57
CA ASP A 51 -5.17 -13.67 -19.29
C ASP A 51 -5.32 -15.17 -18.95
N GLN A 52 -4.31 -15.77 -18.33
CA GLN A 52 -4.34 -17.15 -17.86
C GLN A 52 -4.71 -17.26 -16.37
N GLY A 53 -4.96 -16.14 -15.70
CA GLY A 53 -5.20 -16.11 -14.27
C GLY A 53 -3.94 -16.20 -13.43
N THR A 54 -2.77 -16.12 -14.03
CA THR A 54 -1.49 -16.15 -13.32
C THR A 54 -1.25 -14.81 -12.63
N LYS A 55 -0.96 -14.85 -11.34
CA LYS A 55 -0.73 -13.68 -10.52
C LYS A 55 0.76 -13.45 -10.31
N THR A 56 1.21 -12.24 -10.60
CA THR A 56 2.55 -11.76 -10.26
C THR A 56 2.42 -10.70 -9.19
N THR A 57 3.18 -10.83 -8.10
CA THR A 57 3.07 -9.96 -6.93
C THR A 57 4.31 -9.09 -6.79
N TYR A 58 4.09 -7.80 -6.56
CA TYR A 58 5.14 -6.80 -6.31
C TYR A 58 4.89 -6.18 -4.95
N ASN A 59 5.84 -6.35 -4.04
CA ASN A 59 5.80 -5.69 -2.72
C ASN A 59 6.78 -4.53 -2.75
N LEU A 60 6.33 -3.33 -2.43
CA LEU A 60 7.19 -2.16 -2.45
C LEU A 60 6.83 -1.17 -1.36
N ASN A 61 7.82 -0.36 -1.02
CA ASN A 61 7.63 0.81 -0.20
C ASN A 61 7.71 2.03 -1.11
N THR A 62 6.75 2.95 -0.97
CA THR A 62 6.64 4.08 -1.88
C THR A 62 6.13 5.32 -1.17
N ASP A 63 6.54 6.48 -1.65
CA ASP A 63 5.94 7.78 -1.29
C ASP A 63 4.90 8.22 -2.31
N ALA A 64 4.60 7.40 -3.31
CA ALA A 64 3.67 7.73 -4.37
C ALA A 64 2.31 8.13 -3.83
N GLU A 65 1.76 9.20 -4.38
CA GLU A 65 0.41 9.65 -4.07
C GLU A 65 -0.63 8.85 -4.85
N TYR A 66 -0.30 8.48 -6.08
CA TYR A 66 -1.18 7.75 -6.99
C TYR A 66 -0.55 6.46 -7.49
N LEU A 67 -1.39 5.50 -7.85
CA LEU A 67 -0.99 4.15 -8.25
C LEU A 67 -0.01 4.13 -9.43
N LYS A 68 -0.19 5.00 -10.42
CA LYS A 68 0.72 5.07 -11.57
C LYS A 68 2.17 5.29 -11.15
N GLN A 69 2.41 6.19 -10.21
CA GLN A 69 3.76 6.44 -9.70
C GLN A 69 4.34 5.21 -9.01
N ALA A 70 3.53 4.52 -8.21
CA ALA A 70 3.94 3.29 -7.54
C ALA A 70 4.26 2.19 -8.55
N MET A 71 3.48 2.09 -9.63
CA MET A 71 3.73 1.13 -10.71
C MET A 71 5.07 1.40 -11.42
N GLU A 72 5.42 2.66 -11.58
CA GLU A 72 6.70 3.07 -12.18
C GLU A 72 7.89 2.67 -11.30
N GLU A 73 7.70 2.64 -9.99
CA GLU A 73 8.74 2.26 -9.02
C GLU A 73 8.88 0.75 -8.81
N ALA A 74 7.87 -0.03 -9.18
CA ALA A 74 7.87 -1.47 -8.95
C ALA A 74 8.85 -2.17 -9.90
N ASP A 75 9.86 -2.84 -9.34
CA ASP A 75 10.87 -3.56 -10.12
C ASP A 75 10.25 -4.71 -10.91
N GLY A 76 10.48 -4.72 -12.21
CA GLY A 76 9.99 -5.77 -13.10
C GLY A 76 8.58 -5.54 -13.62
N LEU A 77 7.87 -4.53 -13.15
CA LEU A 77 6.57 -4.16 -13.67
C LEU A 77 6.73 -3.17 -14.83
N THR A 78 6.17 -3.53 -15.98
CA THR A 78 6.12 -2.64 -17.14
C THR A 78 4.68 -2.40 -17.54
N PHE A 79 4.39 -1.20 -18.01
CA PHE A 79 3.06 -0.87 -18.49
C PHE A 79 3.10 0.27 -19.48
N SER A 80 2.06 0.35 -20.29
CA SER A 80 1.85 1.46 -21.22
C SER A 80 0.36 1.61 -21.49
N GLY A 81 0.00 2.76 -22.04
CA GLY A 81 -1.37 3.04 -22.37
C GLY A 81 -1.48 4.36 -23.14
N SER A 82 -2.71 4.79 -23.31
CA SER A 82 -3.05 6.02 -24.03
C SER A 82 -3.58 7.06 -23.07
N GLU A 83 -3.17 8.31 -23.26
CA GLU A 83 -3.72 9.43 -22.50
C GLU A 83 -5.16 9.72 -22.95
N SER A 84 -6.03 9.94 -21.98
CA SER A 84 -7.43 10.29 -22.22
C SER A 84 -7.82 11.47 -21.32
N ASP A 85 -9.03 11.99 -21.49
CA ASP A 85 -9.59 13.05 -20.65
C ASP A 85 -9.74 12.60 -19.19
N TYR A 86 -9.75 11.28 -18.95
CA TYR A 86 -9.87 10.67 -17.62
C TYR A 86 -8.53 10.15 -17.07
N GLY A 87 -7.40 10.52 -17.71
CA GLY A 87 -6.08 10.05 -17.35
C GLY A 87 -5.58 8.94 -18.26
N LEU A 88 -4.62 8.17 -17.79
CA LEU A 88 -4.03 7.09 -18.58
C LEU A 88 -5.00 5.91 -18.69
N TYR A 89 -5.34 5.56 -19.92
CA TYR A 89 -6.04 4.31 -20.23
C TYR A 89 -5.00 3.19 -20.36
N LEU A 90 -5.01 2.28 -19.39
CA LEU A 90 -4.02 1.21 -19.32
C LEU A 90 -4.30 0.17 -20.40
N GLU A 91 -3.32 -0.06 -21.28
CA GLU A 91 -3.47 -0.99 -22.41
C GLU A 91 -2.59 -2.23 -22.26
N THR A 92 -1.34 -2.05 -21.86
CA THR A 92 -0.36 -3.14 -21.78
C THR A 92 0.24 -3.19 -20.39
N VAL A 93 0.29 -4.37 -19.81
CA VAL A 93 0.98 -4.64 -18.54
C VAL A 93 1.84 -5.88 -18.72
N ASN A 94 3.13 -5.76 -18.38
CA ASN A 94 4.11 -6.84 -18.50
C ASN A 94 4.11 -7.50 -19.88
N GLY A 95 3.95 -6.68 -20.92
CA GLY A 95 3.96 -7.16 -22.30
C GLY A 95 2.64 -7.75 -22.80
N LEU A 96 1.62 -7.85 -21.95
CA LEU A 96 0.30 -8.34 -22.33
C LEU A 96 -0.62 -7.15 -22.63
N THR A 97 -1.07 -7.05 -23.86
CA THR A 97 -1.97 -5.98 -24.31
C THR A 97 -3.41 -6.44 -24.24
N ALA A 98 -4.25 -5.63 -23.60
CA ALA A 98 -5.70 -5.78 -23.62
C ALA A 98 -6.26 -4.83 -24.69
N ASP A 99 -6.81 -5.39 -25.75
CA ASP A 99 -7.40 -4.62 -26.85
C ASP A 99 -8.92 -4.76 -26.80
N TYR A 100 -9.58 -3.71 -26.33
CA TYR A 100 -11.02 -3.72 -26.18
C TYR A 100 -11.73 -3.84 -27.53
N ASN A 101 -11.22 -3.17 -28.56
CA ASN A 101 -11.84 -3.17 -29.88
C ASN A 101 -11.70 -4.52 -30.60
N ALA A 102 -10.56 -5.19 -30.45
CA ALA A 102 -10.31 -6.47 -31.09
C ALA A 102 -10.85 -7.65 -30.27
N ASP A 103 -10.67 -7.63 -28.95
CA ASP A 103 -10.90 -8.78 -28.09
C ASP A 103 -11.92 -8.54 -26.99
N GLY A 104 -12.42 -7.34 -26.82
CA GLY A 104 -13.24 -6.96 -25.67
C GLY A 104 -12.47 -6.96 -24.36
N ALA A 105 -11.15 -6.94 -24.43
CA ALA A 105 -10.28 -7.05 -23.26
C ALA A 105 -9.92 -5.69 -22.69
N TYR A 106 -9.75 -5.64 -21.38
CA TYR A 106 -9.35 -4.43 -20.67
C TYR A 106 -8.66 -4.78 -19.36
N TRP A 107 -7.92 -3.83 -18.81
CA TRP A 107 -7.28 -3.98 -17.51
C TRP A 107 -8.17 -3.33 -16.45
N SER A 108 -8.61 -4.14 -15.48
CA SER A 108 -9.38 -3.67 -14.33
C SER A 108 -8.47 -3.43 -13.14
N ILE A 109 -8.83 -2.46 -12.30
CA ILE A 109 -8.09 -2.13 -11.09
C ILE A 109 -8.98 -2.48 -9.90
N TYR A 110 -8.43 -3.28 -8.98
CA TYR A 110 -9.08 -3.63 -7.72
C TYR A 110 -8.26 -3.09 -6.57
N VAL A 111 -8.92 -2.59 -5.56
CA VAL A 111 -8.30 -2.11 -4.32
C VAL A 111 -8.79 -2.99 -3.19
N ASN A 112 -7.88 -3.74 -2.58
CA ASN A 112 -8.21 -4.69 -1.50
C ASN A 112 -9.36 -5.64 -1.89
N GLY A 113 -9.36 -6.08 -3.14
CA GLY A 113 -10.36 -7.01 -3.66
C GLY A 113 -11.66 -6.39 -4.14
N ALA A 114 -11.85 -5.08 -4.00
CA ALA A 114 -13.03 -4.38 -4.48
C ALA A 114 -12.73 -3.61 -5.77
N TYR A 115 -13.67 -3.56 -6.69
CA TYR A 115 -13.51 -2.84 -7.95
C TYR A 115 -13.21 -1.36 -7.68
N GLY A 116 -12.11 -0.87 -8.26
CA GLY A 116 -11.68 0.52 -8.09
C GLY A 116 -12.51 1.49 -8.92
N ASN A 117 -12.70 2.69 -8.38
CA ASN A 117 -13.48 3.74 -9.04
C ASN A 117 -12.61 4.70 -9.86
N TYR A 118 -11.29 4.52 -9.82
CA TYR A 118 -10.34 5.45 -10.44
C TYR A 118 -9.39 4.73 -11.36
N GLY A 119 -8.90 5.42 -12.39
CA GLY A 119 -7.77 4.95 -13.19
C GLY A 119 -6.45 5.03 -12.41
N VAL A 120 -5.38 4.52 -12.99
CA VAL A 120 -4.06 4.48 -12.32
C VAL A 120 -3.53 5.87 -11.96
N ASP A 121 -3.86 6.90 -12.74
CA ASP A 121 -3.45 8.28 -12.49
C ASP A 121 -4.14 8.91 -11.27
N SER A 122 -5.33 8.44 -10.94
CA SER A 122 -6.19 9.05 -9.94
C SER A 122 -6.43 8.15 -8.72
N GLN A 123 -6.01 6.88 -8.77
CA GLN A 123 -6.17 5.96 -7.65
C GLN A 123 -5.20 6.33 -6.55
N PRO A 124 -5.69 6.82 -5.39
CA PRO A 124 -4.79 7.15 -4.27
C PRO A 124 -4.11 5.91 -3.73
N VAL A 125 -2.88 6.09 -3.26
CA VAL A 125 -2.09 5.03 -2.63
C VAL A 125 -2.10 5.21 -1.12
N SER A 126 -2.52 4.17 -0.41
CA SER A 126 -2.56 4.16 1.05
C SER A 126 -1.72 3.00 1.60
N ASP A 127 -1.06 3.26 2.72
CA ASP A 127 -0.24 2.26 3.39
C ASP A 127 -1.05 1.00 3.73
N GLY A 128 -0.49 -0.16 3.42
CA GLY A 128 -1.11 -1.45 3.70
C GLY A 128 -2.08 -1.95 2.63
N ASP A 129 -2.34 -1.17 1.58
CA ASP A 129 -3.29 -1.56 0.55
C ASP A 129 -2.68 -2.50 -0.49
N THR A 130 -3.55 -3.29 -1.09
CA THR A 130 -3.24 -4.17 -2.22
C THR A 130 -4.01 -3.69 -3.46
N TYR A 131 -3.27 -3.44 -4.54
CA TYR A 131 -3.82 -3.00 -5.82
C TYR A 131 -3.64 -4.12 -6.82
N THR A 132 -4.73 -4.54 -7.46
CA THR A 132 -4.71 -5.62 -8.43
C THR A 132 -5.01 -5.07 -9.82
N LEU A 133 -4.11 -5.32 -10.76
CA LEU A 133 -4.32 -5.05 -12.17
C LEU A 133 -4.70 -6.38 -12.82
N GLN A 134 -5.95 -6.50 -13.25
CA GLN A 134 -6.49 -7.76 -13.73
C GLN A 134 -6.93 -7.65 -15.19
N TYR A 135 -6.43 -8.56 -16.01
CA TYR A 135 -6.89 -8.72 -17.39
C TYR A 135 -8.30 -9.31 -17.38
N GLU A 136 -9.22 -8.61 -17.97
CA GLU A 136 -10.62 -9.05 -18.05
C GLU A 136 -11.14 -8.90 -19.48
N LYS A 137 -12.11 -9.73 -19.82
CA LYS A 137 -12.84 -9.61 -21.08
C LYS A 137 -14.30 -9.28 -20.80
N TYR A 138 -14.82 -8.34 -21.57
CA TYR A 138 -16.25 -8.07 -21.57
C TYR A 138 -16.98 -9.25 -22.22
N THR A 139 -17.87 -9.84 -21.49
CA THR A 139 -18.73 -10.93 -21.98
C THR A 139 -20.18 -10.49 -21.91
N GLU A 140 -20.85 -10.57 -23.03
CA GLU A 140 -22.29 -10.34 -23.08
C GLU A 140 -23.08 -11.49 -22.46
#